data_03431279d26095abfa15adc7882b4d1a
#
_entry.id   03431279d26095abfa15adc7882b4d1a
#
_cell.length_a   1.000
_cell.length_b   1.000
_cell.length_c   1.000
_cell.angle_alpha   90.00
_cell.angle_beta   90.00
_cell.angle_gamma   90.00
#
_symmetry.space_group_name_H-M   'P 1'
#
loop_
_entity.id
_entity.type
_entity.pdbx_description
1 polymer ?
#
loop_
_entity_poly.entity_id
_entity_poly.type
_entity_poly.pdbx_seq_one_letter_code
_entity_poly.pdbx_strand_id
1 'polypeptide(L)'
;MNSQDAQRLQQLEDQQDARVCISNYMRLCDQLETPATVRAIGALFTTDACWEGVGEPYATRLGRHVGRNAIENMMAGYVRTPAHFAMNAHFLCSEALIQQPDGLLFGRWLMLQTSSFTAGGSHLNAAELNVEFRREAGVMRMHHFTTRNLFSRPVEHWQAADVLPVPDNK
;
A
#
# COMPACT_ATOMS: atom_id res chain seq x y z
N MET A 1 -10.61 -34.03 -9.49
CA MET A 1 -9.51 -33.25 -8.88
C MET A 1 -9.16 -33.94 -7.56
N ASN A 2 -7.92 -34.34 -7.36
CA ASN A 2 -7.53 -34.96 -6.10
C ASN A 2 -7.37 -33.90 -4.98
N SER A 3 -7.23 -34.30 -3.71
CA SER A 3 -7.12 -33.39 -2.57
C SER A 3 -5.87 -32.47 -2.68
N GLN A 4 -4.79 -32.97 -3.22
CA GLN A 4 -3.55 -32.20 -3.39
C GLN A 4 -3.68 -31.12 -4.47
N ASP A 5 -4.38 -31.42 -5.58
CA ASP A 5 -4.66 -30.44 -6.62
C ASP A 5 -5.57 -29.32 -6.09
N ALA A 6 -6.58 -29.67 -5.29
CA ALA A 6 -7.47 -28.70 -4.68
C ALA A 6 -6.73 -27.75 -3.71
N GLN A 7 -5.84 -28.29 -2.89
CA GLN A 7 -5.00 -27.48 -1.99
C GLN A 7 -4.07 -26.55 -2.77
N ARG A 8 -3.44 -27.06 -3.83
CA ARG A 8 -2.56 -26.25 -4.67
C ARG A 8 -3.32 -25.12 -5.39
N LEU A 9 -4.51 -25.41 -5.88
CA LEU A 9 -5.37 -24.39 -6.50
C LEU A 9 -5.73 -23.30 -5.48
N GLN A 10 -6.17 -23.69 -4.27
CA GLN A 10 -6.49 -22.73 -3.22
C GLN A 10 -5.30 -21.84 -2.85
N GLN A 11 -4.09 -22.39 -2.78
CA GLN A 11 -2.88 -21.58 -2.53
C GLN A 11 -2.60 -20.55 -3.65
N LEU A 12 -2.81 -20.93 -4.91
CA LEU A 12 -2.65 -20.03 -6.04
C LEU A 12 -3.71 -18.92 -6.03
N GLU A 13 -4.96 -19.25 -5.69
CA GLU A 13 -6.04 -18.28 -5.52
C GLU A 13 -5.75 -17.32 -4.38
N ASP A 14 -5.30 -17.83 -3.22
CA ASP A 14 -4.93 -17.00 -2.07
C ASP A 14 -3.80 -16.00 -2.41
N GLN A 15 -2.77 -16.46 -3.13
CA GLN A 15 -1.70 -15.59 -3.59
C GLN A 15 -2.19 -14.53 -4.58
N GLN A 16 -3.06 -14.90 -5.51
CA GLN A 16 -3.64 -13.97 -6.47
C GLN A 16 -4.52 -12.92 -5.79
N ASP A 17 -5.37 -13.34 -4.85
CA ASP A 17 -6.23 -12.45 -4.08
C ASP A 17 -5.41 -11.46 -3.22
N ALA A 18 -4.30 -11.91 -2.62
CA ALA A 18 -3.38 -11.05 -1.89
C ALA A 18 -2.72 -9.99 -2.80
N ARG A 19 -2.29 -10.37 -4.02
CA ARG A 19 -1.77 -9.43 -5.01
C ARG A 19 -2.79 -8.37 -5.39
N VAL A 20 -4.03 -8.79 -5.62
CA VAL A 20 -5.14 -7.86 -5.91
C VAL A 20 -5.39 -6.93 -4.73
N CYS A 21 -5.38 -7.46 -3.50
CA CYS A 21 -5.59 -6.68 -2.28
C CYS A 21 -4.53 -5.58 -2.12
N ILE A 22 -3.24 -5.94 -2.14
CA ILE A 22 -2.15 -4.97 -1.96
C ILE A 22 -2.06 -3.96 -3.12
N SER A 23 -2.29 -4.39 -4.36
CA SER A 23 -2.29 -3.50 -5.52
C SER A 23 -3.44 -2.48 -5.44
N ASN A 24 -4.62 -2.90 -5.01
CA ASN A 24 -5.74 -2.00 -4.76
C ASN A 24 -5.45 -1.02 -3.62
N TYR A 25 -4.79 -1.46 -2.55
CA TYR A 25 -4.36 -0.59 -1.47
C TYR A 25 -3.45 0.54 -1.99
N MET A 26 -2.41 0.22 -2.76
CA MET A 26 -1.51 1.22 -3.33
C MET A 26 -2.26 2.19 -4.26
N ARG A 27 -3.08 1.66 -5.17
CA ARG A 27 -3.88 2.49 -6.08
C ARG A 27 -4.83 3.45 -5.33
N LEU A 28 -5.45 3.00 -4.24
CA LEU A 28 -6.31 3.87 -3.43
C LEU A 28 -5.49 4.90 -2.64
N CYS A 29 -4.29 4.57 -2.16
CA CYS A 29 -3.38 5.53 -1.55
C CYS A 29 -2.90 6.59 -2.55
N ASP A 30 -2.76 6.25 -3.83
CA ASP A 30 -2.43 7.21 -4.89
C ASP A 30 -3.59 8.18 -5.18
N GLN A 31 -4.81 7.81 -4.83
CA GLN A 31 -6.05 8.57 -5.05
C GLN A 31 -6.74 8.96 -3.73
N LEU A 32 -5.98 9.16 -2.66
CA LEU A 32 -6.50 9.41 -1.31
C LEU A 32 -6.96 10.86 -1.14
N GLU A 33 -8.12 11.18 -1.73
CA GLU A 33 -8.68 12.53 -1.77
C GLU A 33 -10.06 12.66 -1.11
N THR A 34 -10.76 11.54 -0.87
CA THR A 34 -12.14 11.56 -0.39
C THR A 34 -12.40 10.61 0.77
N PRO A 35 -13.42 10.89 1.62
CA PRO A 35 -13.85 9.93 2.65
C PRO A 35 -14.32 8.57 2.07
N ALA A 36 -14.77 8.53 0.80
CA ALA A 36 -15.12 7.28 0.14
C ALA A 36 -13.89 6.42 -0.13
N THR A 37 -12.78 7.05 -0.55
CA THR A 37 -11.49 6.37 -0.74
C THR A 37 -10.96 5.83 0.59
N VAL A 38 -11.09 6.58 1.69
CA VAL A 38 -10.71 6.11 3.04
C VAL A 38 -11.45 4.83 3.42
N ARG A 39 -12.78 4.81 3.25
CA ARG A 39 -13.58 3.61 3.52
C ARG A 39 -13.21 2.42 2.62
N ALA A 40 -12.91 2.69 1.35
CA ALA A 40 -12.45 1.66 0.42
C ALA A 40 -11.09 1.07 0.85
N ILE A 41 -10.18 1.90 1.37
CA ILE A 41 -8.91 1.43 1.98
C ILE A 41 -9.22 0.58 3.21
N GLY A 42 -10.06 1.07 4.14
CA GLY A 42 -10.44 0.32 5.35
C GLY A 42 -11.00 -1.07 5.03
N ALA A 43 -11.81 -1.17 3.96
CA ALA A 43 -12.38 -2.45 3.52
C ALA A 43 -11.33 -3.48 3.06
N LEU A 44 -10.10 -3.09 2.77
CA LEU A 44 -9.00 -4.01 2.45
C LEU A 44 -8.34 -4.63 3.69
N PHE A 45 -8.68 -4.16 4.89
CA PHE A 45 -8.16 -4.66 6.16
C PHE A 45 -9.19 -5.52 6.89
N THR A 46 -8.71 -6.49 7.69
CA THR A 46 -9.59 -7.22 8.62
C THR A 46 -10.11 -6.27 9.71
N THR A 47 -11.19 -6.63 10.38
CA THR A 47 -11.81 -5.79 11.41
C THR A 47 -10.84 -5.49 12.56
N ASP A 48 -9.99 -6.45 12.91
CA ASP A 48 -9.00 -6.41 13.97
C ASP A 48 -7.56 -6.16 13.46
N ALA A 49 -7.40 -5.69 12.23
CA ALA A 49 -6.09 -5.49 11.60
C ALA A 49 -5.19 -4.54 12.37
N CYS A 50 -3.89 -4.69 12.17
CA CYS A 50 -2.87 -3.76 12.64
C CYS A 50 -2.13 -3.16 11.44
N TRP A 51 -2.01 -1.84 11.40
CA TRP A 51 -1.13 -1.10 10.50
C TRP A 51 -0.08 -0.36 11.30
N GLU A 52 1.21 -0.52 10.98
CA GLU A 52 2.25 0.17 11.72
C GLU A 52 3.49 0.51 10.89
N GLY A 53 4.08 1.67 11.22
CA GLY A 53 5.44 2.01 10.85
C GLY A 53 6.43 1.37 11.81
N VAL A 54 7.46 0.70 11.29
CA VAL A 54 8.49 0.04 12.11
C VAL A 54 9.88 0.61 11.81
N GLY A 55 10.74 0.62 12.83
CA GLY A 55 12.05 1.26 12.74
C GLY A 55 11.95 2.79 12.58
N GLU A 56 13.07 3.49 12.80
CA GLU A 56 13.10 4.94 12.61
C GLU A 56 13.29 5.31 11.13
N PRO A 57 12.66 6.39 10.62
CA PRO A 57 11.78 7.31 11.38
C PRO A 57 10.30 6.90 11.44
N TYR A 58 9.90 5.73 10.90
CA TYR A 58 8.50 5.37 10.70
C TYR A 58 7.77 5.00 12.00
N ALA A 59 8.44 4.37 12.96
CA ALA A 59 7.83 4.06 14.25
C ALA A 59 7.32 5.34 14.95
N THR A 60 8.15 6.40 14.94
CA THR A 60 7.80 7.68 15.57
C THR A 60 6.83 8.51 14.72
N ARG A 61 6.96 8.50 13.39
CA ARG A 61 6.19 9.39 12.49
C ARG A 61 4.83 8.83 12.10
N LEU A 62 4.74 7.53 11.89
CA LEU A 62 3.53 6.85 11.41
C LEU A 62 2.81 6.12 12.55
N GLY A 63 3.54 5.61 13.53
CA GLY A 63 2.97 4.95 14.71
C GLY A 63 2.31 3.61 14.39
N ARG A 64 1.40 3.19 15.29
CA ARG A 64 0.69 1.92 15.24
C ARG A 64 -0.81 2.15 15.40
N HIS A 65 -1.60 1.58 14.49
CA HIS A 65 -3.05 1.73 14.41
C HIS A 65 -3.71 0.35 14.44
N VAL A 66 -4.51 0.07 15.47
CA VAL A 66 -5.16 -1.23 15.69
C VAL A 66 -6.65 -1.12 15.45
N GLY A 67 -7.15 -2.00 14.62
CA GLY A 67 -8.53 -2.06 14.15
C GLY A 67 -8.77 -1.19 12.91
N ARG A 68 -9.68 -1.66 12.05
CA ARG A 68 -10.03 -1.00 10.78
C ARG A 68 -10.36 0.48 10.96
N ASN A 69 -11.14 0.84 11.99
CA ASN A 69 -11.52 2.23 12.23
C ASN A 69 -10.32 3.12 12.57
N ALA A 70 -9.33 2.61 13.31
CA ALA A 70 -8.11 3.37 13.61
C ALA A 70 -7.26 3.59 12.35
N ILE A 71 -7.20 2.59 11.46
CA ILE A 71 -6.53 2.69 10.16
C ILE A 71 -7.25 3.73 9.27
N GLU A 72 -8.58 3.69 9.19
CA GLU A 72 -9.37 4.68 8.45
C GLU A 72 -9.14 6.10 8.99
N ASN A 73 -9.12 6.28 10.31
CA ASN A 73 -8.86 7.59 10.94
C ASN A 73 -7.45 8.11 10.60
N MET A 74 -6.45 7.26 10.58
CA MET A 74 -5.10 7.62 10.16
C MET A 74 -5.08 8.05 8.69
N MET A 75 -5.69 7.28 7.80
CA MET A 75 -5.79 7.60 6.37
C MET A 75 -6.59 8.89 6.12
N ALA A 76 -7.63 9.16 6.90
CA ALA A 76 -8.42 10.40 6.81
C ALA A 76 -7.60 11.67 7.05
N GLY A 77 -6.48 11.58 7.77
CA GLY A 77 -5.53 12.69 7.95
C GLY A 77 -4.91 13.22 6.67
N TYR A 78 -4.91 12.43 5.59
CA TYR A 78 -4.44 12.85 4.27
C TYR A 78 -5.52 13.51 3.41
N VAL A 79 -6.80 13.35 3.77
CA VAL A 79 -7.93 13.94 3.02
C VAL A 79 -8.11 15.40 3.46
N ARG A 80 -7.78 16.32 2.57
CA ARG A 80 -7.87 17.77 2.83
C ARG A 80 -8.09 18.58 1.54
N THR A 81 -8.45 19.84 1.70
CA THR A 81 -8.61 20.78 0.59
C THR A 81 -7.67 21.97 0.78
N PRO A 82 -6.76 22.29 -0.16
CA PRO A 82 -6.47 21.51 -1.37
C PRO A 82 -5.90 20.13 -1.05
N ALA A 83 -5.95 19.20 -2.00
CA ALA A 83 -5.44 17.84 -1.85
C ALA A 83 -3.98 17.84 -1.36
N HIS A 84 -3.60 16.83 -0.57
CA HIS A 84 -2.23 16.76 -0.04
C HIS A 84 -1.21 16.56 -1.14
N PHE A 85 -1.49 15.62 -2.03
CA PHE A 85 -0.64 15.30 -3.18
C PHE A 85 -1.19 15.96 -4.44
N ALA A 86 -0.33 16.60 -5.21
CA ALA A 86 -0.59 16.93 -6.60
C ALA A 86 -0.39 15.72 -7.51
N MET A 87 0.51 14.81 -7.12
CA MET A 87 0.75 13.50 -7.73
C MET A 87 1.31 12.59 -6.66
N ASN A 88 0.84 11.34 -6.64
CA ASN A 88 1.38 10.28 -5.80
C ASN A 88 1.36 8.97 -6.56
N ALA A 89 2.43 8.19 -6.52
CA ALA A 89 2.50 6.90 -7.17
C ALA A 89 3.37 5.93 -6.37
N HIS A 90 2.80 4.76 -6.07
CA HIS A 90 3.49 3.66 -5.40
C HIS A 90 3.82 2.55 -6.39
N PHE A 91 5.08 2.15 -6.42
CA PHE A 91 5.59 1.05 -7.24
C PHE A 91 6.00 -0.10 -6.32
N LEU A 92 5.38 -1.27 -6.49
CA LEU A 92 5.74 -2.48 -5.77
C LEU A 92 6.69 -3.33 -6.59
N CYS A 93 7.77 -3.81 -5.97
CA CYS A 93 8.74 -4.71 -6.59
C CYS A 93 9.27 -5.74 -5.58
N SER A 94 10.07 -6.69 -6.08
CA SER A 94 10.72 -7.74 -5.27
C SER A 94 9.75 -8.54 -4.40
N GLU A 95 8.62 -8.95 -5.00
CA GLU A 95 7.58 -9.72 -4.30
C GLU A 95 8.10 -11.06 -3.79
N ALA A 96 7.73 -11.39 -2.56
CA ALA A 96 7.79 -12.75 -2.03
C ALA A 96 6.47 -13.05 -1.30
N LEU A 97 5.79 -14.15 -1.69
CA LEU A 97 4.56 -14.63 -1.03
C LEU A 97 4.81 -16.01 -0.47
N ILE A 98 4.54 -16.21 0.81
CA ILE A 98 4.82 -17.43 1.55
C ILE A 98 3.57 -17.86 2.30
N GLN A 99 3.02 -19.04 1.95
CA GLN A 99 1.93 -19.66 2.71
C GLN A 99 2.47 -20.15 4.05
N GLN A 100 1.83 -19.74 5.14
CA GLN A 100 2.15 -20.19 6.49
C GLN A 100 1.36 -21.47 6.86
N PRO A 101 1.90 -22.31 7.77
CA PRO A 101 1.20 -23.53 8.20
C PRO A 101 -0.13 -23.27 8.90
N ASP A 102 -0.33 -22.11 9.52
CA ASP A 102 -1.54 -21.68 10.22
C ASP A 102 -2.64 -21.13 9.29
N GLY A 103 -2.39 -21.14 7.97
CA GLY A 103 -3.32 -20.64 6.96
C GLY A 103 -3.20 -19.15 6.66
N LEU A 104 -2.29 -18.41 7.32
CA LEU A 104 -1.96 -17.05 6.95
C LEU A 104 -1.10 -17.04 5.69
N LEU A 105 -1.26 -16.01 4.88
CA LEU A 105 -0.37 -15.74 3.76
C LEU A 105 0.49 -14.52 4.10
N PHE A 106 1.79 -14.71 4.12
CA PHE A 106 2.75 -13.64 4.34
C PHE A 106 3.27 -13.12 3.00
N GLY A 107 3.29 -11.79 2.84
CA GLY A 107 3.83 -11.12 1.67
C GLY A 107 4.89 -10.09 2.06
N ARG A 108 5.94 -9.99 1.24
CA ARG A 108 6.99 -8.98 1.35
C ARG A 108 7.19 -8.29 0.01
N TRP A 109 7.36 -6.97 0.04
CA TRP A 109 7.67 -6.13 -1.12
C TRP A 109 8.72 -5.07 -0.77
N LEU A 110 9.45 -4.64 -1.79
CA LEU A 110 10.07 -3.33 -1.79
C LEU A 110 9.13 -2.35 -2.47
N MET A 111 8.93 -1.19 -1.88
CA MET A 111 8.08 -0.14 -2.41
C MET A 111 8.93 1.08 -2.74
N LEU A 112 8.74 1.64 -3.93
CA LEU A 112 9.20 2.98 -4.30
C LEU A 112 7.97 3.87 -4.41
N GLN A 113 8.04 5.06 -3.80
CA GLN A 113 6.99 6.07 -3.89
C GLN A 113 7.55 7.36 -4.43
N THR A 114 6.86 7.93 -5.39
CA THR A 114 7.14 9.26 -5.92
C THR A 114 5.97 10.17 -5.58
N SER A 115 6.24 11.34 -5.03
CA SER A 115 5.18 12.28 -4.62
C SER A 115 5.53 13.70 -5.04
N SER A 116 4.52 14.44 -5.52
CA SER A 116 4.57 15.91 -5.61
C SER A 116 3.45 16.47 -4.72
N PHE A 117 3.77 17.49 -3.94
CA PHE A 117 2.82 18.07 -3.01
C PHE A 117 2.14 19.31 -3.60
N THR A 118 0.85 19.49 -3.30
CA THR A 118 0.12 20.70 -3.75
C THR A 118 0.72 21.98 -3.17
N ALA A 119 1.33 21.89 -1.98
CA ALA A 119 2.06 23.01 -1.36
C ALA A 119 3.43 23.28 -1.98
N GLY A 120 3.85 22.50 -2.97
CA GLY A 120 5.15 22.56 -3.63
C GLY A 120 6.16 21.54 -3.10
N GLY A 121 7.18 21.27 -3.91
CA GLY A 121 8.20 20.25 -3.63
C GLY A 121 7.80 18.85 -4.09
N SER A 122 8.78 17.98 -4.20
CA SER A 122 8.61 16.56 -4.54
C SER A 122 9.47 15.70 -3.64
N HIS A 123 9.14 14.42 -3.58
CA HIS A 123 9.77 13.49 -2.66
C HIS A 123 9.89 12.10 -3.27
N LEU A 124 11.05 11.50 -3.10
CA LEU A 124 11.30 10.10 -3.40
C LEU A 124 11.46 9.33 -2.10
N ASN A 125 10.70 8.25 -1.96
CA ASN A 125 10.68 7.44 -0.78
C ASN A 125 10.78 5.96 -1.14
N ALA A 126 11.52 5.18 -0.38
CA ALA A 126 11.53 3.74 -0.49
C ALA A 126 11.31 3.09 0.87
N ALA A 127 10.55 2.01 0.87
CA ALA A 127 10.24 1.26 2.07
C ALA A 127 10.21 -0.26 1.81
N GLU A 128 10.43 -1.03 2.84
CA GLU A 128 10.11 -2.45 2.88
C GLU A 128 8.71 -2.61 3.49
N LEU A 129 7.88 -3.38 2.81
CA LEU A 129 6.55 -3.76 3.28
C LEU A 129 6.54 -5.23 3.65
N ASN A 130 5.96 -5.55 4.82
CA ASN A 130 5.64 -6.91 5.22
C ASN A 130 4.16 -6.95 5.58
N VAL A 131 3.42 -7.89 5.00
CA VAL A 131 1.97 -7.94 5.13
C VAL A 131 1.54 -9.37 5.39
N GLU A 132 0.76 -9.56 6.45
CA GLU A 132 0.04 -10.79 6.71
C GLU A 132 -1.39 -10.65 6.19
N PHE A 133 -1.82 -11.62 5.39
CA PHE A 133 -3.16 -11.67 4.84
C PHE A 133 -3.95 -12.80 5.48
N ARG A 134 -5.24 -12.55 5.67
CA ARG A 134 -6.20 -13.52 6.19
C ARG A 134 -7.54 -13.39 5.47
N ARG A 135 -8.23 -14.50 5.25
CA ARG A 135 -9.62 -14.46 4.78
C ARG A 135 -10.55 -14.06 5.92
N GLU A 136 -11.34 -13.02 5.69
CA GLU A 136 -12.45 -12.60 6.56
C GLU A 136 -13.73 -12.62 5.73
N ALA A 137 -14.69 -13.44 6.14
CA ALA A 137 -15.95 -13.68 5.40
C ALA A 137 -15.71 -14.06 3.91
N GLY A 138 -14.70 -14.89 3.65
CA GLY A 138 -14.34 -15.37 2.31
C GLY A 138 -13.50 -14.42 1.48
N VAL A 139 -13.27 -13.19 1.93
CA VAL A 139 -12.48 -12.17 1.23
C VAL A 139 -11.06 -12.08 1.80
N MET A 140 -10.03 -12.10 0.94
CA MET A 140 -8.65 -11.90 1.34
C MET A 140 -8.43 -10.44 1.76
N ARG A 141 -7.92 -10.23 2.98
CA ARG A 141 -7.68 -8.91 3.56
C ARG A 141 -6.32 -8.85 4.24
N MET A 142 -5.76 -7.66 4.32
CA MET A 142 -4.57 -7.41 5.13
C MET A 142 -4.95 -7.48 6.62
N HIS A 143 -4.24 -8.32 7.36
CA HIS A 143 -4.41 -8.49 8.80
C HIS A 143 -3.35 -7.75 9.59
N HIS A 144 -2.10 -7.84 9.17
CA HIS A 144 -1.03 -7.05 9.74
C HIS A 144 -0.19 -6.44 8.61
N PHE A 145 -0.11 -5.13 8.56
CA PHE A 145 0.69 -4.38 7.60
C PHE A 145 1.79 -3.62 8.32
N THR A 146 3.02 -3.89 7.97
CA THR A 146 4.17 -3.14 8.46
C THR A 146 4.90 -2.45 7.31
N THR A 147 5.37 -1.24 7.56
CA THR A 147 6.21 -0.49 6.63
C THR A 147 7.46 0.02 7.35
N ARG A 148 8.62 -0.19 6.74
CA ARG A 148 9.92 0.26 7.25
C ARG A 148 10.62 1.12 6.22
N ASN A 149 10.99 2.35 6.60
CA ASN A 149 11.71 3.24 5.71
C ASN A 149 13.09 2.67 5.34
N LEU A 150 13.44 2.72 4.05
CA LEU A 150 14.78 2.42 3.55
C LEU A 150 15.55 3.72 3.29
N PHE A 151 14.91 4.66 2.62
CA PHE A 151 15.39 6.03 2.46
C PHE A 151 14.25 6.97 2.12
N SER A 152 14.48 8.27 2.33
CA SER A 152 13.56 9.36 2.02
C SER A 152 14.38 10.56 1.58
N ARG A 153 14.07 11.15 0.42
CA ARG A 153 14.80 12.28 -0.14
C ARG A 153 13.87 13.28 -0.81
N PRO A 154 14.01 14.58 -0.54
CA PRO A 154 13.42 15.60 -1.40
C PRO A 154 14.06 15.50 -2.80
N VAL A 155 13.25 15.75 -3.82
CA VAL A 155 13.68 15.80 -5.22
C VAL A 155 13.30 17.16 -5.78
N GLU A 156 14.28 17.86 -6.37
CA GLU A 156 14.05 19.16 -6.98
C GLU A 156 13.62 18.98 -8.44
N HIS A 157 12.75 19.86 -8.89
CA HIS A 157 12.38 20.07 -10.30
C HIS A 157 11.66 18.96 -11.06
N TRP A 158 11.42 17.77 -10.51
CA TRP A 158 10.75 16.71 -11.29
C TRP A 158 9.28 16.99 -11.60
N GLN A 159 8.67 17.91 -10.88
CA GLN A 159 7.30 18.40 -11.14
C GLN A 159 7.27 19.64 -12.05
N ALA A 160 8.45 20.20 -12.43
CA ALA A 160 8.52 21.29 -13.37
C ALA A 160 8.04 20.79 -14.75
N ALA A 161 7.28 21.65 -15.45
CA ALA A 161 6.92 21.33 -16.82
C ALA A 161 8.18 21.22 -17.68
N ASP A 162 8.34 20.11 -18.37
CA ASP A 162 9.42 19.86 -19.31
C ASP A 162 8.84 19.31 -20.61
N VAL A 163 9.62 19.43 -21.68
CA VAL A 163 9.21 18.92 -22.99
C VAL A 163 9.25 17.40 -22.97
N LEU A 164 8.11 16.78 -23.28
CA LEU A 164 8.07 15.32 -23.45
C LEU A 164 8.93 14.92 -24.66
N PRO A 165 9.81 13.90 -24.52
CA PRO A 165 10.67 13.44 -25.61
C PRO A 165 9.90 12.57 -26.60
N VAL A 166 8.83 13.12 -27.17
CA VAL A 166 8.00 12.47 -28.21
C VAL A 166 8.29 13.13 -29.55
N PRO A 167 8.23 12.39 -30.68
CA PRO A 167 8.37 12.99 -32.00
C PRO A 167 7.30 14.06 -32.22
N ASP A 168 7.69 15.21 -32.80
CA ASP A 168 6.72 16.22 -33.23
C ASP A 168 5.82 15.61 -34.30
N ASN A 169 4.52 15.53 -34.05
CA ASN A 169 3.54 15.23 -35.07
C ASN A 169 3.44 16.47 -35.98
N LYS A 170 4.23 16.49 -37.05
CA LYS A 170 4.07 17.44 -38.17
C LYS A 170 2.99 16.97 -39.09
#